data_ff8c74ed37136daca419d546671f3d86
#
_entry.id   ff8c74ed37136daca419d546671f3d86
#
_cell.length_a   1.000
_cell.length_b   1.000
_cell.length_c   1.000
_cell.angle_alpha   90.00
_cell.angle_beta   90.00
_cell.angle_gamma   90.00
#
_symmetry.space_group_name_H-M   'P 1'
#
loop_
_entity.id
_entity.type
_entity.pdbx_description
1 polymer ?
#
loop_
_entity_poly.entity_id
_entity_poly.type
_entity_poly.pdbx_seq_one_letter_code
_entity_poly.pdbx_strand_id
1 'polypeptide(L)'
;MHERYLAHHGVKGQKWGVRRYQNKDGSLTNMGRNRKTMNDVNDIVSTMNNKDKKLLGIHRKEYQTIEEGQQIVKRFIKKVDNIPVSFFDLTGDSTGVAVTIGTRSGDDYRNKGYAKAVAKRGKKWLDKHYDEFDQIVWWARKENIGSIKTAKDIG
;
A
#
# COMPACT_ATOMS: atom_id res chain seq x y z
N MET A 1 -14.04 34.20 -1.44
CA MET A 1 -13.54 33.63 -1.03
C MET A 1 -12.46 33.51 -0.90
N HIS A 2 -11.94 33.10 -0.95
CA HIS A 2 -11.10 33.12 -0.16
C HIS A 2 -9.91 32.52 -0.46
N GLU A 3 -8.95 33.14 -0.08
CA GLU A 3 -7.71 32.76 -0.31
C GLU A 3 -7.43 31.44 -0.03
N ARG A 4 -8.13 30.84 0.81
CA ARG A 4 -7.79 29.50 1.12
C ARG A 4 -7.72 28.65 -0.06
N TYR A 5 -8.30 29.10 -1.13
CA TYR A 5 -8.07 28.40 -2.28
C TYR A 5 -6.77 28.40 -2.66
N LEU A 6 -6.24 29.36 -2.34
CA LEU A 6 -5.01 29.62 -2.88
C LEU A 6 -4.08 28.89 -2.06
N ALA A 7 -4.23 28.91 -0.91
CA ALA A 7 -3.39 28.17 -0.11
C ALA A 7 -3.28 26.82 -0.62
N HIS A 8 -4.14 26.76 -1.46
CA HIS A 8 -4.18 26.01 -2.32
C HIS A 8 -3.41 25.07 -2.10
N HIS A 9 -3.51 24.71 -1.44
CA HIS A 9 -3.22 23.63 -1.76
C HIS A 9 -1.89 23.25 -1.63
N GLY A 10 -1.09 23.98 -1.08
CA GLY A 10 0.24 23.64 -0.72
C GLY A 10 0.21 22.55 0.35
N VAL A 11 1.17 21.66 0.35
CA VAL A 11 1.45 20.80 1.48
C VAL A 11 2.04 21.69 2.56
N LYS A 12 1.59 21.54 3.81
CA LYS A 12 2.11 22.34 4.93
C LYS A 12 3.63 22.24 4.98
N GLY A 13 4.27 23.37 5.03
CA GLY A 13 5.73 23.43 5.00
C GLY A 13 6.39 23.34 3.64
N GLN A 14 5.62 23.06 2.60
CA GLN A 14 6.17 23.01 1.24
C GLN A 14 6.39 24.40 0.69
N LYS A 15 7.58 24.64 0.13
CA LYS A 15 7.89 25.92 -0.48
C LYS A 15 7.07 26.13 -1.74
N TRP A 16 6.70 27.39 -1.97
CA TRP A 16 6.01 27.76 -3.19
C TRP A 16 6.82 27.36 -4.42
N GLY A 17 6.14 26.77 -5.39
CA GLY A 17 6.80 26.30 -6.60
C GLY A 17 7.33 24.87 -6.55
N VAL A 18 7.35 24.24 -5.38
CA VAL A 18 7.73 22.83 -5.27
C VAL A 18 6.51 21.95 -5.51
N ARG A 19 6.62 21.03 -6.43
CA ARG A 19 5.50 20.17 -6.79
C ARG A 19 5.34 19.02 -5.79
N ARG A 20 4.11 18.77 -5.38
CA ARG A 20 3.80 17.71 -4.42
C ARG A 20 4.01 16.31 -5.00
N TYR A 21 3.63 16.11 -6.25
CA TYR A 21 3.61 14.80 -6.89
C TYR A 21 4.68 14.60 -7.95
N GLN A 22 5.32 15.66 -8.38
CA GLN A 22 6.25 15.65 -9.49
C GLN A 22 7.45 16.52 -9.20
N ASN A 23 8.64 16.06 -9.51
CA ASN A 23 9.86 16.84 -9.43
C ASN A 23 9.96 17.80 -10.61
N LYS A 24 10.92 18.72 -10.58
CA LYS A 24 11.12 19.70 -11.65
C LYS A 24 11.46 19.05 -12.99
N ASP A 25 12.14 17.91 -12.96
CA ASP A 25 12.53 17.15 -14.15
C ASP A 25 11.41 16.27 -14.73
N GLY A 26 10.22 16.34 -14.15
CA GLY A 26 9.06 15.55 -14.59
C GLY A 26 8.93 14.19 -13.94
N SER A 27 9.93 13.72 -13.21
CA SER A 27 9.84 12.44 -12.49
C SER A 27 8.87 12.56 -11.31
N LEU A 28 8.30 11.42 -10.89
CA LEU A 28 7.36 11.42 -9.78
C LEU A 28 8.08 11.44 -8.43
N THR A 29 7.56 12.23 -7.50
CA THR A 29 7.93 12.14 -6.09
C THR A 29 7.39 10.85 -5.50
N ASN A 30 7.76 10.50 -4.25
CA ASN A 30 7.18 9.34 -3.57
C ASN A 30 5.66 9.49 -3.45
N MET A 31 5.17 10.69 -3.13
CA MET A 31 3.73 10.96 -3.09
C MET A 31 3.08 10.78 -4.46
N GLY A 32 3.75 11.19 -5.53
CA GLY A 32 3.27 11.01 -6.90
C GLY A 32 3.17 9.54 -7.29
N ARG A 33 4.18 8.73 -6.93
CA ARG A 33 4.14 7.28 -7.16
C ARG A 33 3.03 6.61 -6.38
N ASN A 34 2.87 6.97 -5.11
CA ASN A 34 1.82 6.41 -4.27
C ASN A 34 0.42 6.76 -4.80
N ARG A 35 0.24 8.00 -5.25
CA ARG A 35 -1.02 8.43 -5.87
C ARG A 35 -1.32 7.64 -7.15
N LYS A 36 -0.31 7.43 -7.98
CA LYS A 36 -0.46 6.67 -9.22
C LYS A 36 -0.95 5.25 -8.96
N THR A 37 -0.44 4.60 -7.91
CA THR A 37 -0.81 3.22 -7.57
C THR A 37 -2.05 3.11 -6.69
N MET A 38 -2.55 4.21 -6.13
CA MET A 38 -3.72 4.19 -5.25
C MET A 38 -4.98 3.71 -5.99
N ASN A 39 -5.13 4.08 -7.26
CA ASN A 39 -6.27 3.62 -8.05
C ASN A 39 -6.24 2.10 -8.22
N ASP A 40 -5.06 1.50 -8.39
CA ASP A 40 -4.90 0.05 -8.50
C ASP A 40 -5.28 -0.63 -7.18
N VAL A 41 -4.85 -0.08 -6.05
CA VAL A 41 -5.20 -0.60 -4.73
C VAL A 41 -6.71 -0.47 -4.47
N ASN A 42 -7.29 0.68 -4.77
CA ASN A 42 -8.74 0.88 -4.62
C ASN A 42 -9.54 -0.05 -5.53
N ASP A 43 -9.07 -0.32 -6.73
CA ASP A 43 -9.68 -1.26 -7.65
C ASP A 43 -9.69 -2.68 -7.05
N ILE A 44 -8.58 -3.13 -6.48
CA ILE A 44 -8.50 -4.43 -5.80
C ILE A 44 -9.48 -4.46 -4.62
N VAL A 45 -9.43 -3.46 -3.75
CA VAL A 45 -10.24 -3.42 -2.53
C VAL A 45 -11.73 -3.34 -2.85
N SER A 46 -12.13 -2.58 -3.87
CA SER A 46 -13.54 -2.44 -4.25
C SER A 46 -14.16 -3.75 -4.71
N THR A 47 -13.35 -4.68 -5.22
CA THR A 47 -13.81 -6.00 -5.67
C THR A 47 -13.78 -7.04 -4.57
N MET A 48 -13.19 -6.73 -3.41
CA MET A 48 -13.14 -7.67 -2.30
C MET A 48 -14.51 -7.84 -1.67
N ASN A 49 -14.84 -9.07 -1.30
CA ASN A 49 -16.05 -9.34 -0.55
C ASN A 49 -15.90 -8.91 0.93
N ASN A 50 -17.01 -8.85 1.64
CA ASN A 50 -17.01 -8.38 3.03
C ASN A 50 -16.18 -9.26 3.96
N LYS A 51 -16.16 -10.57 3.72
CA LYS A 51 -15.35 -11.50 4.51
C LYS A 51 -13.86 -11.20 4.38
N ASP A 52 -13.40 -11.01 3.15
CA ASP A 52 -11.99 -10.71 2.90
C ASP A 52 -11.59 -9.33 3.41
N LYS A 53 -12.44 -8.33 3.25
CA LYS A 53 -12.21 -7.00 3.84
C LYS A 53 -12.07 -7.06 5.35
N LYS A 54 -12.93 -7.84 6.00
CA LYS A 54 -12.90 -8.00 7.45
C LYS A 54 -11.60 -8.67 7.92
N LEU A 55 -11.12 -9.66 7.18
CA LEU A 55 -9.84 -10.32 7.50
C LEU A 55 -8.65 -9.35 7.44
N LEU A 56 -8.69 -8.36 6.55
CA LEU A 56 -7.66 -7.35 6.44
C LEU A 56 -7.89 -6.14 7.35
N GLY A 57 -9.00 -6.08 8.07
CA GLY A 57 -9.35 -4.91 8.87
C GLY A 57 -9.78 -3.69 8.05
N ILE A 58 -10.20 -3.90 6.81
CA ILE A 58 -10.67 -2.83 5.94
C ILE A 58 -12.15 -2.62 6.19
N HIS A 59 -12.49 -1.45 6.71
CA HIS A 59 -13.86 -1.11 7.08
C HIS A 59 -14.55 -0.17 6.10
N ARG A 60 -13.82 0.36 5.13
CA ARG A 60 -14.34 1.30 4.14
C ARG A 60 -14.32 0.69 2.75
N LYS A 61 -15.14 1.23 1.87
CA LYS A 61 -15.18 0.80 0.48
C LYS A 61 -13.84 1.01 -0.21
N GLU A 62 -13.17 2.10 0.14
CA GLU A 62 -11.86 2.42 -0.37
C GLU A 62 -10.82 2.21 0.72
N TYR A 63 -9.67 1.69 0.35
CA TYR A 63 -8.57 1.51 1.25
C TYR A 63 -7.86 2.84 1.48
N GLN A 64 -7.87 3.28 2.72
CA GLN A 64 -7.14 4.49 3.09
C GLN A 64 -5.85 4.09 3.76
N THR A 65 -4.75 4.27 3.05
CA THR A 65 -3.42 3.92 3.52
C THR A 65 -2.75 5.05 4.27
N ILE A 66 -3.31 6.25 4.19
CA ILE A 66 -2.75 7.41 4.85
C ILE A 66 -3.71 7.83 5.93
N GLU A 67 -3.39 7.47 7.17
CA GLU A 67 -3.96 8.07 8.35
C GLU A 67 -3.07 9.23 8.75
N GLU A 68 -3.53 10.05 9.67
CA GLU A 68 -2.74 11.18 10.13
C GLU A 68 -1.40 10.72 10.70
N GLY A 69 -0.33 11.16 10.08
CA GLY A 69 1.05 10.80 10.47
C GLY A 69 1.59 9.52 9.85
N GLN A 70 0.77 8.76 9.12
CA GLN A 70 1.24 7.54 8.46
C GLN A 70 1.38 7.73 6.95
N GLN A 71 2.37 7.14 6.37
CA GLN A 71 2.64 7.23 4.93
C GLN A 71 2.96 5.86 4.34
N ILE A 72 2.70 5.71 3.05
CA ILE A 72 3.17 4.56 2.31
C ILE A 72 4.68 4.72 2.11
N VAL A 73 5.43 3.80 2.69
CA VAL A 73 6.88 3.75 2.54
C VAL A 73 7.24 3.03 1.25
N LYS A 74 6.58 1.92 0.96
CA LYS A 74 6.79 1.14 -0.26
C LYS A 74 5.51 0.41 -0.65
N ARG A 75 5.29 0.28 -1.96
CA ARG A 75 4.15 -0.43 -2.50
C ARG A 75 4.56 -1.25 -3.71
N PHE A 76 4.04 -2.47 -3.79
CA PHE A 76 4.16 -3.32 -4.97
C PHE A 76 2.77 -3.76 -5.42
N ILE A 77 2.55 -3.77 -6.73
CA ILE A 77 1.30 -4.22 -7.34
C ILE A 77 1.59 -5.39 -8.28
N LYS A 78 0.83 -6.45 -8.15
CA LYS A 78 0.83 -7.56 -9.13
C LYS A 78 -0.31 -7.33 -10.10
N LYS A 79 0.00 -7.31 -11.38
CA LYS A 79 -0.98 -7.23 -12.46
C LYS A 79 -0.97 -8.50 -13.29
N VAL A 80 -2.13 -8.92 -13.74
CA VAL A 80 -2.31 -10.02 -14.69
C VAL A 80 -3.18 -9.47 -15.82
N ASP A 81 -2.71 -9.57 -17.06
CA ASP A 81 -3.39 -8.98 -18.21
C ASP A 81 -3.77 -7.50 -18.00
N ASN A 82 -2.84 -6.77 -17.41
CA ASN A 82 -3.00 -5.35 -17.07
C ASN A 82 -4.05 -5.04 -15.99
N ILE A 83 -4.59 -6.06 -15.33
CA ILE A 83 -5.55 -5.91 -14.24
C ILE A 83 -4.80 -6.04 -12.91
N PRO A 84 -4.91 -5.09 -11.99
CA PRO A 84 -4.28 -5.21 -10.68
C PRO A 84 -5.01 -6.29 -9.88
N VAL A 85 -4.27 -7.29 -9.41
CA VAL A 85 -4.85 -8.45 -8.71
C VAL A 85 -4.43 -8.55 -7.25
N SER A 86 -3.26 -8.07 -6.91
CA SER A 86 -2.77 -8.11 -5.53
C SER A 86 -1.81 -6.95 -5.26
N PHE A 87 -1.76 -6.50 -4.02
CA PHE A 87 -0.85 -5.45 -3.59
C PHE A 87 -0.15 -5.78 -2.28
N PHE A 88 1.02 -5.18 -2.10
CA PHE A 88 1.78 -5.16 -0.86
C PHE A 88 2.01 -3.70 -0.51
N ASP A 89 1.60 -3.28 0.69
CA ASP A 89 1.86 -1.96 1.21
C ASP A 89 2.69 -2.05 2.48
N LEU A 90 3.71 -1.24 2.57
CA LEU A 90 4.46 -1.00 3.79
C LEU A 90 4.13 0.42 4.25
N THR A 91 3.47 0.55 5.38
CA THR A 91 3.00 1.84 5.92
C THR A 91 3.61 2.14 7.27
N GLY A 92 3.91 3.39 7.51
CA GLY A 92 4.51 3.86 8.76
C GLY A 92 5.63 4.85 8.55
N ASP A 93 6.60 4.80 9.44
CA ASP A 93 7.79 5.64 9.41
C ASP A 93 9.02 4.84 9.91
N SER A 94 10.14 5.53 10.15
CA SER A 94 11.37 4.87 10.62
C SER A 94 11.22 4.20 11.98
N THR A 95 10.26 4.60 12.80
CA THR A 95 10.05 4.03 14.14
C THR A 95 9.28 2.72 14.08
N GLY A 96 8.49 2.51 13.06
CA GLY A 96 7.76 1.27 12.87
C GLY A 96 6.97 1.26 11.59
N VAL A 97 7.01 0.15 10.90
CA VAL A 97 6.26 -0.08 9.65
C VAL A 97 5.44 -1.36 9.75
N ALA A 98 4.28 -1.33 9.14
CA ALA A 98 3.37 -2.47 9.07
C ALA A 98 3.14 -2.91 7.63
N VAL A 99 3.08 -4.23 7.43
CA VAL A 99 2.81 -4.84 6.13
C VAL A 99 1.32 -5.10 5.98
N THR A 100 0.77 -4.70 4.84
CA THR A 100 -0.59 -5.05 4.43
C THR A 100 -0.55 -5.66 3.04
N ILE A 101 -1.19 -6.81 2.86
CA ILE A 101 -1.32 -7.48 1.56
C ILE A 101 -2.78 -7.72 1.27
N GLY A 102 -3.24 -7.31 0.12
CA GLY A 102 -4.60 -7.55 -0.34
C GLY A 102 -4.63 -8.19 -1.71
N THR A 103 -5.62 -9.06 -1.95
CA THR A 103 -5.85 -9.72 -3.23
C THR A 103 -7.33 -9.66 -3.55
N ARG A 104 -7.67 -9.55 -4.84
CA ARG A 104 -9.07 -9.60 -5.28
C ARG A 104 -9.74 -10.85 -4.76
N SER A 105 -11.02 -10.74 -4.41
CA SER A 105 -11.82 -11.88 -4.01
C SER A 105 -12.31 -12.65 -5.24
N GLY A 106 -12.56 -13.92 -5.06
CA GLY A 106 -13.10 -14.81 -6.08
C GLY A 106 -12.11 -15.90 -6.52
N ASP A 107 -12.65 -16.97 -7.08
CA ASP A 107 -11.87 -18.16 -7.45
C ASP A 107 -10.85 -17.87 -8.55
N ASP A 108 -11.10 -16.87 -9.38
CA ASP A 108 -10.17 -16.47 -10.44
C ASP A 108 -8.91 -15.80 -9.91
N TYR A 109 -8.94 -15.33 -8.66
CA TYR A 109 -7.84 -14.57 -8.08
C TYR A 109 -7.23 -15.20 -6.83
N ARG A 110 -7.99 -16.05 -6.12
CA ARG A 110 -7.52 -16.71 -4.90
C ARG A 110 -6.81 -18.01 -5.21
N ASN A 111 -5.86 -18.37 -4.36
CA ASN A 111 -5.05 -19.58 -4.50
C ASN A 111 -4.25 -19.65 -5.84
N LYS A 112 -3.91 -18.51 -6.40
CA LYS A 112 -3.10 -18.38 -7.63
C LYS A 112 -1.65 -17.97 -7.31
N GLY A 113 -1.31 -17.77 -6.05
CA GLY A 113 0.02 -17.34 -5.65
C GLY A 113 0.28 -15.84 -5.80
N TYR A 114 -0.73 -15.02 -6.06
CA TYR A 114 -0.55 -13.58 -6.27
C TYR A 114 -0.09 -12.85 -5.01
N ALA A 115 -0.70 -13.15 -3.87
CA ALA A 115 -0.28 -12.57 -2.59
C ALA A 115 1.17 -12.95 -2.26
N LYS A 116 1.54 -14.20 -2.50
CA LYS A 116 2.91 -14.68 -2.29
C LYS A 116 3.89 -13.97 -3.23
N ALA A 117 3.48 -13.72 -4.47
CA ALA A 117 4.32 -13.02 -5.45
C ALA A 117 4.65 -11.58 -5.01
N VAL A 118 3.65 -10.79 -4.58
CA VAL A 118 3.90 -9.44 -4.08
C VAL A 118 4.64 -9.46 -2.75
N ALA A 119 4.36 -10.42 -1.88
CA ALA A 119 5.04 -10.60 -0.60
C ALA A 119 6.54 -10.86 -0.78
N LYS A 120 6.91 -11.68 -1.75
CA LYS A 120 8.32 -11.94 -2.06
C LYS A 120 9.04 -10.68 -2.55
N ARG A 121 8.36 -9.86 -3.36
CA ARG A 121 8.92 -8.58 -3.81
C ARG A 121 9.12 -7.64 -2.62
N GLY A 122 8.13 -7.56 -1.74
CA GLY A 122 8.20 -6.75 -0.53
C GLY A 122 9.33 -7.20 0.39
N LYS A 123 9.44 -8.51 0.61
CA LYS A 123 10.53 -9.06 1.44
C LYS A 123 11.90 -8.77 0.85
N LYS A 124 12.05 -8.96 -0.46
CA LYS A 124 13.34 -8.66 -1.12
C LYS A 124 13.74 -7.20 -0.96
N TRP A 125 12.78 -6.30 -0.97
CA TRP A 125 13.05 -4.89 -0.69
C TRP A 125 13.40 -4.67 0.78
N LEU A 126 12.63 -5.27 1.71
CA LEU A 126 12.88 -5.16 3.14
C LEU A 126 14.24 -5.71 3.54
N ASP A 127 14.69 -6.82 2.96
CA ASP A 127 16.01 -7.40 3.24
C ASP A 127 17.16 -6.43 2.94
N LYS A 128 16.92 -5.46 2.07
CA LYS A 128 17.92 -4.44 1.72
C LYS A 128 17.79 -3.17 2.56
N HIS A 129 16.67 -3.00 3.26
CA HIS A 129 16.33 -1.75 3.94
C HIS A 129 15.92 -1.95 5.40
N TYR A 130 16.06 -3.16 5.94
CA TYR A 130 15.53 -3.48 7.27
C TYR A 130 16.12 -2.63 8.39
N ASP A 131 17.37 -2.23 8.26
CA ASP A 131 18.08 -1.40 9.22
C ASP A 131 17.63 0.08 9.20
N GLU A 132 16.79 0.46 8.26
CA GLU A 132 16.18 1.79 8.23
C GLU A 132 14.97 1.90 9.18
N PHE A 133 14.52 0.77 9.76
CA PHE A 133 13.31 0.72 10.58
C PHE A 133 13.59 0.08 11.94
N ASP A 134 13.05 0.70 12.98
CA ASP A 134 13.17 0.16 14.35
C ASP A 134 12.32 -1.09 14.52
N GLN A 135 11.21 -1.18 13.81
CA GLN A 135 10.28 -2.31 13.90
C GLN A 135 9.58 -2.57 12.58
N ILE A 136 9.49 -3.83 12.18
CA ILE A 136 8.70 -4.27 11.03
C ILE A 136 7.66 -5.26 11.54
N VAL A 137 6.39 -4.97 11.29
CA VAL A 137 5.29 -5.78 11.82
C VAL A 137 4.47 -6.38 10.67
N TRP A 138 4.28 -7.68 10.73
CA TRP A 138 3.29 -8.37 9.93
C TRP A 138 2.37 -9.10 10.88
N TRP A 139 1.15 -8.61 11.00
CA TRP A 139 0.16 -9.28 11.81
C TRP A 139 -1.03 -9.71 10.97
N ALA A 140 -1.69 -10.76 11.38
CA ALA A 140 -2.91 -11.22 10.75
C ALA A 140 -3.87 -11.75 11.80
N ARG A 141 -5.16 -11.65 11.52
CA ARG A 141 -6.13 -12.32 12.37
C ARG A 141 -5.88 -13.83 12.29
N LYS A 142 -6.11 -14.53 13.39
CA LYS A 142 -5.89 -15.99 13.44
C LYS A 142 -6.71 -16.76 12.41
N GLU A 143 -7.84 -16.20 11.99
CA GLU A 143 -8.70 -16.78 10.97
C GLU A 143 -8.14 -16.57 9.55
N ASN A 144 -7.21 -15.66 9.38
CA ASN A 144 -6.60 -15.36 8.09
C ASN A 144 -5.44 -16.30 7.79
N ILE A 145 -5.78 -17.56 7.55
CA ILE A 145 -4.80 -18.63 7.33
C ILE A 145 -3.92 -18.36 6.11
N GLY A 146 -4.50 -17.77 5.07
CA GLY A 146 -3.75 -17.43 3.86
C GLY A 146 -2.62 -16.41 4.12
N SER A 147 -2.87 -15.38 4.92
CA SER A 147 -1.85 -14.41 5.29
C SER A 147 -0.76 -15.02 6.16
N ILE A 148 -1.17 -15.85 7.14
CA ILE A 148 -0.22 -16.52 8.02
C ILE A 148 0.67 -17.46 7.21
N LYS A 149 0.08 -18.23 6.29
CA LYS A 149 0.85 -19.12 5.43
C LYS A 149 1.82 -18.34 4.55
N THR A 150 1.36 -17.27 3.94
CA THR A 150 2.22 -16.41 3.09
C THR A 150 3.41 -15.88 3.87
N ALA A 151 3.20 -15.37 5.08
CA ALA A 151 4.27 -14.89 5.94
C ALA A 151 5.29 -15.99 6.24
N LYS A 152 4.83 -17.21 6.57
CA LYS A 152 5.71 -18.35 6.84
C LYS A 152 6.49 -18.79 5.62
N ASP A 153 5.85 -18.80 4.45
CA ASP A 153 6.47 -19.28 3.22
C ASP A 153 7.58 -18.37 2.69
N ILE A 154 7.52 -17.09 3.00
CA ILE A 154 8.55 -16.16 2.55
C ILE A 154 9.65 -15.92 3.60
N GLY A 155 9.45 -16.40 4.81
CA GLY A 155 10.40 -16.22 5.91
C GLY A 155 10.20 -14.95 6.69
#